data_c86d834af24e9d2a012094e9ad31cdaf
#
_entry.id   c86d834af24e9d2a012094e9ad31cdaf
#
_cell.length_a   1.000
_cell.length_b   1.000
_cell.length_c   1.000
_cell.angle_alpha   90.00
_cell.angle_beta   90.00
_cell.angle_gamma   90.00
#
_symmetry.space_group_name_H-M   'P 1'
#
loop_
_entity.id
_entity.type
_entity.pdbx_description
1 polymer ?
#
loop_
_entity_poly.entity_id
_entity_poly.type
_entity_poly.pdbx_seq_one_letter_code
_entity_poly.pdbx_strand_id
1 'polypeptide(L)'
;MKRGLKVLISLVCLCMIGLPVFAQPSSKSIETFVMDNFDTPNGQDYAYNGKSYSWDWAVNSSRFVAEGYPLTGYYDGIPNSLKQLRRENDTEAKVFGVKTAFNRKGDNWFEIYPTVDGKPYEIPFVGTVTQMDFWVWGANYKYYLEVMVRDASG
;
A
#
# COMPACT_ATOMS: atom_id res chain seq x y z
N MET A 1 -46.47 -54.32 -11.51
CA MET A 1 -45.16 -53.80 -11.12
C MET A 1 -44.56 -52.69 -12.00
N LYS A 2 -44.87 -52.49 -13.26
CA LYS A 2 -44.26 -51.52 -14.17
C LYS A 2 -44.80 -50.08 -14.03
N ARG A 3 -45.98 -49.86 -13.48
CA ARG A 3 -46.56 -48.49 -13.33
C ARG A 3 -46.04 -47.77 -12.10
N GLY A 4 -45.76 -48.47 -11.01
CA GLY A 4 -45.20 -47.83 -9.80
C GLY A 4 -43.78 -47.30 -9.96
N LEU A 5 -42.99 -48.00 -10.79
CA LEU A 5 -41.59 -47.58 -11.05
C LEU A 5 -41.50 -46.26 -11.85
N LYS A 6 -42.45 -46.07 -12.81
CA LYS A 6 -42.48 -44.82 -13.59
C LYS A 6 -42.86 -43.58 -12.75
N VAL A 7 -43.79 -43.76 -11.79
CA VAL A 7 -44.18 -42.68 -10.88
C VAL A 7 -43.05 -42.35 -9.91
N LEU A 8 -42.30 -43.33 -9.45
CA LEU A 8 -41.16 -43.12 -8.55
C LEU A 8 -40.04 -42.38 -9.24
N ILE A 9 -39.71 -42.72 -10.47
CA ILE A 9 -38.67 -42.04 -11.26
C ILE A 9 -39.09 -40.59 -11.58
N SER A 10 -40.37 -40.37 -11.89
CA SER A 10 -40.88 -39.01 -12.14
C SER A 10 -40.85 -38.14 -10.88
N LEU A 11 -41.10 -38.72 -9.70
CA LEU A 11 -41.06 -37.98 -8.42
C LEU A 11 -39.61 -37.63 -8.04
N VAL A 12 -38.66 -38.52 -8.26
CA VAL A 12 -37.23 -38.29 -8.02
C VAL A 12 -36.67 -37.20 -8.95
N CYS A 13 -37.06 -37.19 -10.23
CA CYS A 13 -36.67 -36.15 -11.17
C CYS A 13 -37.27 -34.76 -10.79
N LEU A 14 -38.48 -34.72 -10.25
CA LEU A 14 -39.12 -33.49 -9.84
C LEU A 14 -38.45 -32.88 -8.60
N CYS A 15 -37.93 -33.70 -7.68
CA CYS A 15 -37.19 -33.24 -6.52
C CYS A 15 -35.80 -32.67 -6.85
N MET A 16 -35.22 -33.07 -8.01
CA MET A 16 -33.91 -32.54 -8.44
C MET A 16 -33.98 -31.16 -9.07
N ILE A 17 -35.15 -30.68 -9.50
CA ILE A 17 -35.32 -29.39 -10.18
C ILE A 17 -35.57 -28.26 -9.18
N GLY A 18 -35.81 -28.60 -7.91
CA GLY A 18 -36.22 -27.63 -6.90
C GLY A 18 -35.17 -27.24 -5.87
N LEU A 19 -33.89 -27.57 -6.05
CA LEU A 19 -32.86 -27.05 -5.16
C LEU A 19 -32.61 -25.57 -5.50
N PRO A 20 -32.94 -24.64 -4.63
CA PRO A 20 -32.56 -23.26 -4.83
C PRO A 20 -31.02 -23.24 -4.84
N VAL A 21 -30.44 -22.89 -5.97
CA VAL A 21 -29.05 -22.48 -6.03
C VAL A 21 -28.96 -21.19 -5.24
N PHE A 22 -28.69 -21.32 -3.96
CA PHE A 22 -28.26 -20.16 -3.17
C PHE A 22 -26.95 -19.70 -3.79
N ALA A 23 -27.04 -18.70 -4.66
CA ALA A 23 -25.87 -17.94 -5.03
C ALA A 23 -25.27 -17.42 -3.71
N GLN A 24 -24.17 -18.00 -3.29
CA GLN A 24 -23.41 -17.44 -2.17
C GLN A 24 -23.10 -16.00 -2.54
N PRO A 25 -23.46 -15.02 -1.70
CA PRO A 25 -23.00 -13.68 -1.94
C PRO A 25 -21.46 -13.76 -2.00
N SER A 26 -20.90 -13.31 -3.09
CA SER A 26 -19.46 -13.18 -3.19
C SER A 26 -19.04 -12.19 -2.10
N SER A 27 -18.53 -12.71 -1.00
CA SER A 27 -17.91 -11.88 0.03
C SER A 27 -16.69 -11.26 -0.61
N LYS A 28 -16.76 -9.98 -0.94
CA LYS A 28 -15.56 -9.22 -1.26
C LYS A 28 -14.74 -9.16 0.02
N SER A 29 -13.69 -9.94 0.11
CA SER A 29 -12.73 -9.77 1.19
C SER A 29 -11.95 -8.49 0.90
N ILE A 30 -11.92 -7.59 1.88
CA ILE A 30 -11.01 -6.45 1.87
C ILE A 30 -9.73 -6.97 2.51
N GLU A 31 -8.67 -7.02 1.75
CA GLU A 31 -7.34 -7.39 2.22
C GLU A 31 -6.53 -6.12 2.46
N THR A 32 -5.82 -6.09 3.58
CA THR A 32 -4.88 -5.02 3.90
C THR A 32 -3.47 -5.58 3.81
N PHE A 33 -2.59 -4.88 3.12
CA PHE A 33 -1.18 -5.22 3.06
C PHE A 33 -0.31 -3.99 3.30
N VAL A 34 0.87 -4.22 3.83
CA VAL A 34 1.88 -3.19 4.02
C VAL A 34 2.70 -3.12 2.74
N MET A 35 2.70 -1.96 2.10
CA MET A 35 3.51 -1.72 0.90
C MET A 35 4.97 -1.51 1.28
N ASP A 36 5.23 -0.67 2.27
CA ASP A 36 6.56 -0.41 2.82
C ASP A 36 6.45 -0.04 4.30
N ASN A 37 7.22 -0.69 5.15
CA ASN A 37 7.32 -0.37 6.58
C ASN A 37 8.57 0.45 6.92
N PHE A 38 9.42 0.71 5.93
CA PHE A 38 10.69 1.44 6.05
C PHE A 38 11.74 0.80 6.99
N ASP A 39 11.52 -0.43 7.43
CA ASP A 39 12.46 -1.13 8.33
C ASP A 39 13.68 -1.66 7.57
N THR A 40 13.55 -1.87 6.28
CA THR A 40 14.62 -2.36 5.40
C THR A 40 15.06 -1.28 4.42
N PRO A 41 16.32 -0.83 4.47
CA PRO A 41 16.87 0.03 3.43
C PRO A 41 16.88 -0.67 2.06
N ASN A 42 16.79 0.11 1.00
CA ASN A 42 16.84 -0.35 -0.39
C ASN A 42 15.60 -1.15 -0.84
N GLY A 43 14.47 -0.69 -0.40
CA GLY A 43 13.19 -1.14 -0.90
C GLY A 43 12.65 -2.35 -0.17
N GLN A 44 11.39 -2.51 -0.29
CA GLN A 44 10.67 -3.63 0.27
C GLN A 44 10.10 -4.47 -0.85
N ASP A 45 10.43 -5.76 -0.82
CA ASP A 45 9.82 -6.70 -1.73
C ASP A 45 8.36 -6.90 -1.36
N TYR A 46 7.46 -6.60 -2.26
CA TYR A 46 6.13 -7.16 -2.18
C TYR A 46 5.83 -8.00 -3.42
N ALA A 47 5.04 -9.04 -3.25
CA ALA A 47 4.74 -9.97 -4.30
C ALA A 47 3.27 -9.91 -4.72
N TYR A 48 3.03 -9.90 -6.02
CA TYR A 48 1.70 -9.98 -6.60
C TYR A 48 1.71 -10.76 -7.91
N ASN A 49 0.76 -11.70 -8.05
CA ASN A 49 0.65 -12.57 -9.21
C ASN A 49 1.97 -13.26 -9.60
N GLY A 50 2.73 -13.71 -8.59
CA GLY A 50 4.02 -14.38 -8.80
C GLY A 50 5.16 -13.45 -9.24
N LYS A 51 4.96 -12.14 -9.21
CA LYS A 51 6.01 -11.14 -9.43
C LYS A 51 6.37 -10.49 -8.10
N SER A 52 7.66 -10.31 -7.87
CA SER A 52 8.17 -9.51 -6.76
C SER A 52 8.55 -8.13 -7.26
N TYR A 53 8.30 -7.12 -6.44
CA TYR A 53 8.60 -5.73 -6.71
C TYR A 53 9.46 -5.19 -5.58
N SER A 54 10.56 -4.55 -5.92
CA SER A 54 11.42 -3.85 -4.97
C SER A 54 11.82 -2.49 -5.53
N TRP A 55 12.09 -1.55 -4.65
CA TRP A 55 12.47 -0.18 -5.01
C TRP A 55 13.24 0.46 -3.87
N ASP A 56 13.98 1.50 -4.21
CA ASP A 56 14.58 2.41 -3.25
C ASP A 56 13.79 3.72 -3.21
N TRP A 57 13.96 4.47 -2.12
CA TRP A 57 13.40 5.81 -2.01
C TRP A 57 14.45 6.86 -2.32
N ALA A 58 14.11 7.80 -3.18
CA ALA A 58 14.90 8.96 -3.49
C ALA A 58 14.17 10.25 -3.13
N VAL A 59 14.92 11.32 -2.97
CA VAL A 59 14.38 12.63 -2.65
C VAL A 59 14.92 13.66 -3.64
N ASN A 60 13.97 14.43 -4.19
CA ASN A 60 14.26 15.59 -5.00
C ASN A 60 13.71 16.85 -4.30
N SER A 61 14.20 18.02 -4.66
CA SER A 61 13.79 19.26 -4.01
C SER A 61 13.84 20.46 -4.95
N SER A 62 13.16 21.53 -4.57
CA SER A 62 13.21 22.77 -5.32
C SER A 62 14.64 23.30 -5.42
N ARG A 63 14.92 24.08 -6.47
CA ARG A 63 16.24 24.64 -6.80
C ARG A 63 16.88 25.53 -5.73
N PHE A 64 16.14 25.90 -4.71
CA PHE A 64 16.61 26.78 -3.64
C PHE A 64 17.00 26.02 -2.37
N VAL A 65 17.12 24.71 -2.48
CA VAL A 65 17.66 23.91 -1.38
C VAL A 65 19.06 24.40 -1.02
N ALA A 66 19.33 24.47 0.28
CA ALA A 66 20.64 24.88 0.78
C ALA A 66 21.70 23.79 0.47
N GLU A 67 22.95 24.22 0.36
CA GLU A 67 24.07 23.31 0.15
C GLU A 67 24.11 22.23 1.26
N GLY A 68 24.36 20.99 0.88
CA GLY A 68 24.37 19.83 1.78
C GLY A 68 22.99 19.26 2.10
N TYR A 69 21.92 19.76 1.49
CA TYR A 69 20.56 19.25 1.66
C TYR A 69 19.97 18.80 0.31
N PRO A 70 18.95 17.91 0.33
CA PRO A 70 18.33 17.26 1.49
C PRO A 70 19.23 16.19 2.11
N LEU A 71 19.15 16.01 3.44
CA LEU A 71 19.69 14.84 4.11
C LEU A 71 18.60 13.80 4.22
N THR A 72 18.91 12.58 3.83
CA THR A 72 17.96 11.47 3.81
C THR A 72 18.56 10.24 4.44
N GLY A 73 17.73 9.36 4.97
CA GLY A 73 18.19 8.10 5.51
C GLY A 73 17.11 7.32 6.25
N TYR A 74 17.47 6.11 6.60
CA TYR A 74 16.70 5.25 7.47
C TYR A 74 17.24 5.39 8.89
N TYR A 75 16.37 5.77 9.81
CA TYR A 75 16.72 6.06 11.19
C TYR A 75 16.02 5.09 12.12
N ASP A 76 16.74 4.62 13.14
CA ASP A 76 16.20 3.73 14.15
C ASP A 76 15.17 4.44 15.03
N GLY A 77 14.13 3.74 15.34
CA GLY A 77 13.05 4.22 16.19
C GLY A 77 12.01 5.05 15.45
N ILE A 78 10.93 5.29 16.14
CA ILE A 78 9.78 6.06 15.67
C ILE A 78 9.50 7.17 16.65
N PRO A 79 8.88 8.29 16.22
CA PRO A 79 8.40 9.31 17.13
C PRO A 79 7.50 8.75 18.22
N ASN A 80 7.64 9.25 19.45
CA ASN A 80 6.86 8.75 20.60
C ASN A 80 5.35 8.80 20.37
N SER A 81 4.87 9.77 19.59
CA SER A 81 3.46 9.88 19.20
C SER A 81 2.97 8.72 18.35
N LEU A 82 3.84 8.08 17.60
CA LEU A 82 3.51 6.92 16.76
C LEU A 82 3.67 5.60 17.52
N LYS A 83 4.50 5.54 18.56
CA LYS A 83 4.73 4.31 19.34
C LYS A 83 3.46 3.72 19.92
N GLN A 84 2.52 4.56 20.31
CA GLN A 84 1.23 4.12 20.88
C GLN A 84 0.29 3.50 19.85
N LEU A 85 0.55 3.73 18.56
CA LEU A 85 -0.29 3.29 17.46
C LEU A 85 0.27 2.06 16.75
N ARG A 86 1.52 1.69 17.05
CA ARG A 86 2.15 0.48 16.50
C ARG A 86 1.82 -0.75 17.35
N ARG A 87 1.83 -1.91 16.70
CA ARG A 87 1.63 -3.19 17.37
C ARG A 87 2.84 -3.53 18.25
N GLU A 88 2.62 -4.21 19.37
CA GLU A 88 3.65 -4.58 20.36
C GLU A 88 4.87 -5.31 19.79
N ASN A 89 4.76 -5.93 18.62
CA ASN A 89 5.82 -6.71 18.00
C ASN A 89 6.77 -5.91 17.10
N ASP A 90 6.55 -4.59 16.93
CA ASP A 90 7.40 -3.73 16.09
C ASP A 90 8.59 -3.18 16.90
N THR A 91 9.48 -4.04 17.36
CA THR A 91 10.60 -3.67 18.24
C THR A 91 11.77 -3.01 17.50
N GLU A 92 11.90 -3.23 16.19
CA GLU A 92 13.01 -2.74 15.36
C GLU A 92 12.54 -1.73 14.30
N ALA A 93 11.55 -0.93 14.63
CA ALA A 93 10.97 0.00 13.69
C ALA A 93 11.97 1.09 13.25
N LYS A 94 12.04 1.30 11.96
CA LYS A 94 12.75 2.42 11.33
C LYS A 94 11.77 3.39 10.70
N VAL A 95 12.28 4.55 10.36
CA VAL A 95 11.57 5.57 9.58
C VAL A 95 12.47 6.04 8.46
N PHE A 96 11.89 6.33 7.32
CA PHE A 96 12.57 7.09 6.29
C PHE A 96 12.48 8.58 6.64
N GLY A 97 13.60 9.19 6.92
CA GLY A 97 13.70 10.58 7.35
C GLY A 97 14.23 11.48 6.26
N VAL A 98 13.64 12.66 6.13
CA VAL A 98 14.10 13.74 5.26
C VAL A 98 14.28 15.01 6.07
N LYS A 99 15.48 15.58 6.00
CA LYS A 99 15.76 16.90 6.55
C LYS A 99 16.19 17.82 5.44
N THR A 100 15.51 18.95 5.32
CA THR A 100 15.81 19.94 4.28
C THR A 100 15.95 21.34 4.86
N ALA A 101 16.68 22.21 4.15
CA ALA A 101 16.78 23.62 4.40
C ALA A 101 16.76 24.37 3.06
N PHE A 102 16.24 25.59 3.07
CA PHE A 102 16.13 26.39 1.86
C PHE A 102 16.73 27.78 2.07
N ASN A 103 17.42 28.29 1.06
CA ASN A 103 18.11 29.59 1.10
C ASN A 103 17.17 30.78 0.95
N ARG A 104 15.88 30.56 0.74
CA ARG A 104 14.88 31.62 0.64
C ARG A 104 13.57 31.25 1.32
N LYS A 105 12.81 32.28 1.69
CA LYS A 105 11.40 32.15 2.05
C LYS A 105 10.55 32.02 0.77
N GLY A 106 9.42 31.40 0.89
CA GLY A 106 8.45 31.24 -0.17
C GLY A 106 8.10 29.78 -0.43
N ASP A 107 7.61 29.53 -1.61
CA ASP A 107 7.17 28.20 -2.02
C ASP A 107 8.39 27.31 -2.28
N ASN A 108 8.64 26.38 -1.37
CA ASN A 108 9.71 25.41 -1.43
C ASN A 108 9.10 24.02 -1.21
N TRP A 109 9.64 23.04 -1.90
CA TRP A 109 9.14 21.67 -1.83
C TRP A 109 10.29 20.68 -1.84
N PHE A 110 10.01 19.50 -1.39
CA PHE A 110 10.72 18.27 -1.68
C PHE A 110 9.71 17.17 -1.95
N GLU A 111 10.11 16.22 -2.73
CA GLU A 111 9.34 15.03 -3.05
C GLU A 111 10.12 13.78 -2.68
N ILE A 112 9.41 12.78 -2.19
CA ILE A 112 9.93 11.43 -1.96
C ILE A 112 9.30 10.55 -3.02
N TYR A 113 10.11 9.83 -3.78
CA TYR A 113 9.64 9.01 -4.88
C TYR A 113 10.42 7.70 -4.97
N PRO A 114 9.77 6.62 -5.45
CA PRO A 114 10.43 5.34 -5.60
C PRO A 114 11.34 5.33 -6.83
N THR A 115 12.45 4.58 -6.74
CA THR A 115 13.42 4.40 -7.80
C THR A 115 13.82 2.95 -7.94
N VAL A 116 14.17 2.55 -9.16
CA VAL A 116 14.85 1.29 -9.47
C VAL A 116 16.05 1.62 -10.33
N ASP A 117 17.23 1.15 -9.95
CA ASP A 117 18.50 1.47 -10.61
C ASP A 117 18.73 2.99 -10.77
N GLY A 118 18.31 3.76 -9.76
CA GLY A 118 18.45 5.22 -9.75
C GLY A 118 17.52 5.97 -10.71
N LYS A 119 16.55 5.30 -11.32
CA LYS A 119 15.54 5.91 -12.19
C LYS A 119 14.19 5.95 -11.48
N PRO A 120 13.39 7.00 -11.68
CA PRO A 120 12.02 7.04 -11.16
C PRO A 120 11.25 5.78 -11.54
N TYR A 121 10.55 5.23 -10.58
CA TYR A 121 9.78 4.01 -10.70
C TYR A 121 8.37 4.21 -10.20
N GLU A 122 7.40 3.58 -10.83
CA GLU A 122 6.01 3.59 -10.38
C GLU A 122 5.69 2.25 -9.72
N ILE A 123 5.42 2.28 -8.43
CA ILE A 123 5.04 1.07 -7.69
C ILE A 123 3.64 0.66 -8.14
N PRO A 124 3.46 -0.52 -8.75
CA PRO A 124 2.14 -0.95 -9.17
C PRO A 124 1.29 -1.33 -7.96
N PHE A 125 0.08 -0.79 -7.88
CA PHE A 125 -0.88 -1.22 -6.88
C PHE A 125 -1.49 -2.58 -7.23
N VAL A 126 -1.70 -3.37 -6.18
CA VAL A 126 -2.30 -4.68 -6.29
C VAL A 126 -3.82 -4.56 -6.30
N GLY A 127 -4.47 -5.00 -7.39
CA GLY A 127 -5.92 -5.03 -7.49
C GLY A 127 -6.56 -3.65 -7.48
N THR A 128 -7.79 -3.57 -6.99
CA THR A 128 -8.52 -2.31 -6.83
C THR A 128 -8.26 -1.76 -5.44
N VAL A 129 -7.47 -0.69 -5.37
CA VAL A 129 -7.20 0.01 -4.11
C VAL A 129 -8.37 0.89 -3.75
N THR A 130 -8.89 0.74 -2.56
CA THR A 130 -10.00 1.55 -2.02
C THR A 130 -9.53 2.56 -0.99
N GLN A 131 -8.38 2.29 -0.37
CA GLN A 131 -7.79 3.14 0.66
C GLN A 131 -6.28 2.96 0.68
N MET A 132 -5.56 4.03 0.96
CA MET A 132 -4.13 4.06 1.20
C MET A 132 -3.86 4.88 2.46
N ASP A 133 -3.15 4.28 3.42
CA ASP A 133 -2.77 4.92 4.67
C ASP A 133 -1.24 5.02 4.76
N PHE A 134 -0.76 6.09 5.37
CA PHE A 134 0.65 6.27 5.69
C PHE A 134 0.81 7.16 6.92
N TRP A 135 1.94 6.98 7.60
CA TRP A 135 2.29 7.76 8.78
C TRP A 135 3.29 8.85 8.42
N VAL A 136 2.98 10.08 8.80
CA VAL A 136 3.84 11.24 8.60
C VAL A 136 4.03 11.98 9.91
N TRP A 137 5.27 12.35 10.17
CA TRP A 137 5.63 13.19 11.31
C TRP A 137 6.46 14.37 10.83
N GLY A 138 5.90 15.57 10.92
CA GLY A 138 6.49 16.80 10.41
C GLY A 138 7.17 17.68 11.47
N ALA A 139 7.52 17.13 12.63
CA ALA A 139 8.19 17.85 13.72
C ALA A 139 7.48 19.16 14.14
N ASN A 140 6.15 19.17 14.08
CA ASN A 140 5.29 20.31 14.41
C ASN A 140 5.41 21.54 13.49
N TYR A 141 6.02 21.39 12.32
CA TYR A 141 5.97 22.40 11.28
C TYR A 141 4.71 22.25 10.43
N LYS A 142 4.26 23.35 9.84
CA LYS A 142 3.14 23.34 8.92
C LYS A 142 3.64 22.96 7.52
N TYR A 143 3.24 21.80 7.05
CA TYR A 143 3.49 21.33 5.70
C TYR A 143 2.16 21.08 4.98
N TYR A 144 2.18 21.27 3.68
CA TYR A 144 1.19 20.69 2.80
C TYR A 144 1.75 19.36 2.31
N LEU A 145 0.95 18.32 2.38
CA LEU A 145 1.30 17.00 1.88
C LEU A 145 0.43 16.68 0.68
N GLU A 146 1.07 16.36 -0.42
CA GLU A 146 0.42 15.91 -1.64
C GLU A 146 0.89 14.50 -1.95
N VAL A 147 -0.03 13.62 -2.34
CA VAL A 147 0.29 12.27 -2.78
C VAL A 147 -0.14 12.14 -4.23
N MET A 148 0.81 11.80 -5.08
CA MET A 148 0.55 11.57 -6.49
C MET A 148 0.34 10.08 -6.74
N VAL A 149 -0.80 9.74 -7.31
CA VAL A 149 -1.12 8.41 -7.81
C VAL A 149 -1.57 8.50 -9.25
N ARG A 150 -1.31 7.49 -10.04
CA ARG A 150 -1.76 7.40 -11.43
C ARG A 150 -2.69 6.21 -11.58
N ASP A 151 -3.68 6.38 -12.40
CA ASP A 151 -4.53 5.28 -12.84
C ASP A 151 -3.96 4.62 -14.11
N ALA A 152 -4.66 3.63 -14.63
CA ALA A 152 -4.21 2.90 -15.83
C ALA A 152 -4.16 3.74 -17.11
N SER A 153 -4.70 4.95 -17.08
CA SER A 153 -4.68 5.87 -18.22
C SER A 153 -3.51 6.88 -18.17
N GLY A 154 -2.80 6.97 -17.04
CA GLY A 154 -1.61 7.81 -16.84
C GLY A 154 -1.85 9.12 -16.12
#